data_daa41ac6c797482c3cdcaf8fd86ed25d
#
_entry.id   daa41ac6c797482c3cdcaf8fd86ed25d
#
_cell.length_a   1.000
_cell.length_b   1.000
_cell.length_c   1.000
_cell.angle_alpha   90.00
_cell.angle_beta   90.00
_cell.angle_gamma   90.00
#
_symmetry.space_group_name_H-M   'P 1'
#
loop_
_entity.id
_entity.type
_entity.pdbx_description
1 polymer ?
#
loop_
_entity_poly.entity_id
_entity_poly.type
_entity_poly.pdbx_seq_one_letter_code
_entity_poly.pdbx_strand_id
1 'polypeptide(L)'
;MKRTIILLAAILTAVGCLSLPAAAAPASAPSVSAQCAIVTDAETGEVLYAKNPDQRSLIASTTKIMTGWLVCRDLDLEETYSVPPEAVGVEGSSLYLQEGETLTGEALLYGLMLHSGNDAAVTLAVACRGSQEAFTARMNRAARALGLDNTSYANPHGLDSEGNYSTARDLATLTAAALRDETFRRVVSTKTVTVDGDRVLTNHNKLLWRCEGCIGVKTGYTKAAGRILVSACQRGGRTLICVTLNAPDDWQDHCALYDWAYAIDH
;
A
#
# COMPACT_ATOMS: atom_id res chain seq x y z
N MET A 1 -83.07 34.13 -40.10
CA MET A 1 -82.36 34.25 -38.83
C MET A 1 -81.60 32.96 -38.59
N LYS A 2 -80.29 32.92 -38.89
CA LYS A 2 -79.40 31.77 -38.69
C LYS A 2 -78.51 31.98 -37.45
N ARG A 3 -78.67 31.20 -36.40
CA ARG A 3 -77.83 31.29 -35.20
C ARG A 3 -76.59 30.41 -35.42
N THR A 4 -75.42 31.01 -35.41
CA THR A 4 -74.11 30.38 -35.47
C THR A 4 -73.68 30.01 -34.05
N ILE A 5 -73.50 28.77 -33.80
CA ILE A 5 -72.96 28.17 -32.54
C ILE A 5 -71.46 28.15 -32.70
N ILE A 6 -70.69 28.89 -31.87
CA ILE A 6 -69.25 28.84 -31.78
C ILE A 6 -68.90 27.76 -30.72
N LEU A 7 -68.27 26.68 -31.15
CA LEU A 7 -67.71 25.68 -30.24
C LEU A 7 -66.31 26.14 -29.81
N LEU A 8 -66.11 26.43 -28.51
CA LEU A 8 -64.80 26.71 -27.93
C LEU A 8 -64.18 25.35 -27.54
N ALA A 9 -63.09 24.94 -28.23
CA ALA A 9 -62.29 23.79 -27.85
C ALA A 9 -61.21 24.21 -26.83
N ALA A 10 -61.37 23.75 -25.60
CA ALA A 10 -60.32 23.93 -24.55
C ALA A 10 -59.21 22.88 -24.74
N ILE A 11 -58.04 23.33 -25.12
CA ILE A 11 -56.81 22.50 -25.15
C ILE A 11 -56.21 22.45 -23.75
N LEU A 12 -56.33 21.31 -23.08
CA LEU A 12 -55.68 21.01 -21.82
C LEU A 12 -54.20 20.57 -22.12
N THR A 13 -53.26 21.44 -21.94
CA THR A 13 -51.82 21.12 -21.97
C THR A 13 -51.45 20.46 -20.65
N ALA A 14 -51.26 19.14 -20.62
CA ALA A 14 -50.69 18.40 -19.50
C ALA A 14 -49.18 18.67 -19.47
N VAL A 15 -48.74 19.50 -18.52
CA VAL A 15 -47.33 19.71 -18.20
C VAL A 15 -46.91 18.47 -17.37
N GLY A 16 -46.28 17.50 -18.02
CA GLY A 16 -45.63 16.37 -17.35
C GLY A 16 -44.43 16.87 -16.57
N CYS A 17 -44.50 16.92 -15.24
CA CYS A 17 -43.33 17.08 -14.38
C CYS A 17 -42.42 15.88 -14.53
N LEU A 18 -41.37 16.00 -15.35
CA LEU A 18 -40.23 15.07 -15.32
C LEU A 18 -39.50 15.29 -14.00
N SER A 19 -39.81 14.46 -13.01
CA SER A 19 -38.98 14.35 -11.79
C SER A 19 -37.63 13.73 -12.19
N LEU A 20 -36.59 14.56 -12.28
CA LEU A 20 -35.22 14.11 -12.34
C LEU A 20 -34.95 13.30 -11.05
N PRO A 21 -34.36 12.10 -11.13
CA PRO A 21 -33.96 11.39 -9.93
C PRO A 21 -32.99 12.31 -9.16
N ALA A 22 -33.30 12.60 -7.91
CA ALA A 22 -32.37 13.29 -7.01
C ALA A 22 -31.09 12.43 -6.93
N ALA A 23 -29.95 13.00 -7.29
CA ALA A 23 -28.67 12.35 -7.08
C ALA A 23 -28.59 11.99 -5.58
N ALA A 24 -28.41 10.71 -5.27
CA ALA A 24 -28.24 10.30 -3.89
C ALA A 24 -27.03 11.05 -3.30
N ALA A 25 -27.22 11.67 -2.13
CA ALA A 25 -26.10 12.30 -1.44
C ALA A 25 -24.97 11.27 -1.25
N PRO A 26 -23.71 11.66 -1.49
CA PRO A 26 -22.61 10.73 -1.35
C PRO A 26 -22.66 10.09 0.03
N ALA A 27 -22.54 8.75 0.09
CA ALA A 27 -22.57 8.03 1.34
C ALA A 27 -21.45 8.54 2.26
N SER A 28 -21.75 8.75 3.56
CA SER A 28 -20.73 9.18 4.53
C SER A 28 -19.58 8.16 4.55
N ALA A 29 -18.36 8.66 4.71
CA ALA A 29 -17.18 7.80 4.82
C ALA A 29 -17.33 6.78 5.97
N PRO A 30 -16.87 5.53 5.80
CA PRO A 30 -16.97 4.50 6.82
C PRO A 30 -16.16 4.85 8.05
N SER A 31 -16.63 4.40 9.22
CA SER A 31 -15.81 4.40 10.44
C SER A 31 -14.79 3.27 10.36
N VAL A 32 -13.54 3.54 10.74
CA VAL A 32 -12.45 2.56 10.73
C VAL A 32 -11.87 2.35 12.13
N SER A 33 -11.41 1.13 12.39
CA SER A 33 -10.77 0.73 13.65
C SER A 33 -9.39 1.37 13.84
N ALA A 34 -8.74 1.76 12.73
CA ALA A 34 -7.41 2.32 12.71
C ALA A 34 -7.28 3.61 13.55
N GLN A 35 -6.14 3.78 14.21
CA GLN A 35 -5.78 5.03 14.89
C GLN A 35 -5.46 6.12 13.85
N CYS A 36 -4.70 5.79 12.80
CA CYS A 36 -4.41 6.66 11.67
C CYS A 36 -4.79 5.95 10.37
N ALA A 37 -5.38 6.70 9.43
CA ALA A 37 -5.73 6.15 8.14
C ALA A 37 -5.72 7.23 7.05
N ILE A 38 -5.44 6.81 5.82
CA ILE A 38 -5.56 7.65 4.63
C ILE A 38 -5.96 6.81 3.41
N VAL A 39 -6.76 7.38 2.53
CA VAL A 39 -6.95 6.88 1.16
C VAL A 39 -6.57 7.99 0.20
N THR A 40 -5.69 7.67 -0.74
CA THR A 40 -5.24 8.62 -1.77
C THR A 40 -5.35 8.00 -3.16
N ASP A 41 -5.56 8.85 -4.14
CA ASP A 41 -5.33 8.49 -5.54
C ASP A 41 -3.83 8.38 -5.80
N ALA A 42 -3.39 7.27 -6.39
CA ALA A 42 -1.97 6.99 -6.60
C ALA A 42 -1.33 7.87 -7.68
N GLU A 43 -2.11 8.40 -8.61
CA GLU A 43 -1.62 9.20 -9.73
C GLU A 43 -1.60 10.70 -9.38
N THR A 44 -2.71 11.20 -8.82
CA THR A 44 -2.90 12.63 -8.53
C THR A 44 -2.43 13.03 -7.14
N GLY A 45 -2.37 12.09 -6.18
CA GLY A 45 -2.13 12.35 -4.77
C GLY A 45 -3.35 12.92 -4.03
N GLU A 46 -4.51 13.03 -4.69
CA GLU A 46 -5.74 13.48 -4.05
C GLU A 46 -6.09 12.64 -2.84
N VAL A 47 -6.45 13.31 -1.73
CA VAL A 47 -6.85 12.65 -0.49
C VAL A 47 -8.37 12.50 -0.46
N LEU A 48 -8.85 11.26 -0.52
CA LEU A 48 -10.28 10.93 -0.47
C LEU A 48 -10.75 10.71 0.97
N TYR A 49 -9.91 10.15 1.83
CA TYR A 49 -10.18 9.88 3.23
C TYR A 49 -8.96 10.19 4.09
N ALA A 50 -9.16 10.75 5.27
CA ALA A 50 -8.09 11.00 6.23
C ALA A 50 -8.58 10.91 7.67
N LYS A 51 -7.81 10.20 8.51
CA LYS A 51 -7.96 10.14 9.97
C LYS A 51 -6.56 10.19 10.58
N ASN A 52 -6.22 11.28 11.27
CA ASN A 52 -4.89 11.50 11.86
C ASN A 52 -3.73 11.19 10.88
N PRO A 53 -3.78 11.63 9.60
CA PRO A 53 -2.89 11.12 8.54
C PRO A 53 -1.42 11.51 8.76
N ASP A 54 -1.15 12.55 9.53
CA ASP A 54 0.19 13.13 9.76
C ASP A 54 0.76 12.78 11.15
N GLN A 55 0.08 11.95 11.93
CA GLN A 55 0.57 11.47 13.20
C GLN A 55 1.73 10.49 12.98
N ARG A 56 2.91 10.79 13.55
CA ARG A 56 4.06 9.87 13.56
C ARG A 56 3.74 8.62 14.37
N SER A 57 4.06 7.47 13.81
CA SER A 57 3.81 6.16 14.39
C SER A 57 4.93 5.19 14.05
N LEU A 58 5.09 4.15 14.86
CA LEU A 58 5.89 2.99 14.48
C LEU A 58 5.25 2.33 13.26
N ILE A 59 6.05 1.86 12.33
CA ILE A 59 5.59 1.38 11.02
C ILE A 59 5.89 -0.10 10.76
N ALA A 60 6.57 -0.75 11.68
CA ALA A 60 6.92 -2.16 11.58
C ALA A 60 7.44 -2.52 10.17
N SER A 61 7.09 -3.70 9.66
CA SER A 61 7.55 -4.18 8.35
C SER A 61 7.03 -3.41 7.13
N THR A 62 6.21 -2.36 7.28
CA THR A 62 5.93 -1.46 6.13
C THR A 62 7.15 -0.61 5.76
N THR A 63 8.17 -0.52 6.62
CA THR A 63 9.54 -0.07 6.31
C THR A 63 10.09 -0.73 5.03
N LYS A 64 9.76 -2.01 4.80
CA LYS A 64 10.23 -2.79 3.65
C LYS A 64 9.71 -2.29 2.29
N ILE A 65 8.72 -1.39 2.27
CA ILE A 65 8.31 -0.70 1.04
C ILE A 65 9.47 0.16 0.53
N MET A 66 10.10 0.95 1.42
CA MET A 66 11.29 1.74 1.07
C MET A 66 12.47 0.83 0.68
N THR A 67 12.69 -0.23 1.44
CA THR A 67 13.78 -1.19 1.18
C THR A 67 13.59 -1.84 -0.19
N GLY A 68 12.42 -2.42 -0.47
CA GLY A 68 12.14 -3.09 -1.74
C GLY A 68 12.18 -2.14 -2.94
N TRP A 69 11.65 -0.93 -2.80
CA TRP A 69 11.72 0.08 -3.85
C TRP A 69 13.16 0.48 -4.19
N LEU A 70 14.01 0.68 -3.18
CA LEU A 70 15.42 0.99 -3.41
C LEU A 70 16.20 -0.17 -4.01
N VAL A 71 15.88 -1.41 -3.59
CA VAL A 71 16.47 -2.63 -4.18
C VAL A 71 16.16 -2.72 -5.68
N CYS A 72 14.91 -2.49 -6.10
CA CYS A 72 14.57 -2.48 -7.52
C CYS A 72 15.35 -1.45 -8.34
N ARG A 73 15.81 -0.37 -7.73
CA ARG A 73 16.52 0.74 -8.39
C ARG A 73 18.04 0.64 -8.35
N ASP A 74 18.56 0.03 -7.28
CA ASP A 74 19.97 0.13 -6.91
C ASP A 74 20.71 -1.21 -7.05
N LEU A 75 20.00 -2.32 -7.32
CA LEU A 75 20.56 -3.67 -7.37
C LEU A 75 20.21 -4.37 -8.70
N ASP A 76 21.14 -5.16 -9.22
CA ASP A 76 20.83 -6.10 -10.30
C ASP A 76 20.09 -7.31 -9.72
N LEU A 77 18.84 -7.51 -10.12
CA LEU A 77 17.98 -8.55 -9.56
C LEU A 77 18.24 -9.94 -10.17
N GLU A 78 18.94 -10.03 -11.28
CA GLU A 78 19.32 -11.30 -11.93
C GLU A 78 20.60 -11.89 -11.30
N GLU A 79 21.44 -11.03 -10.71
CA GLU A 79 22.66 -11.45 -10.02
C GLU A 79 22.37 -12.15 -8.68
N THR A 80 23.31 -12.98 -8.25
CA THR A 80 23.23 -13.70 -6.97
C THR A 80 24.02 -13.00 -5.88
N TYR A 81 23.47 -12.99 -4.67
CA TYR A 81 24.04 -12.33 -3.50
C TYR A 81 24.18 -13.34 -2.35
N SER A 82 25.33 -13.32 -1.70
CA SER A 82 25.61 -14.15 -0.55
C SER A 82 24.99 -13.55 0.72
N VAL A 83 24.38 -14.40 1.54
CA VAL A 83 23.83 -14.03 2.85
C VAL A 83 24.97 -13.70 3.81
N PRO A 84 25.06 -12.48 4.34
CA PRO A 84 26.11 -12.11 5.27
C PRO A 84 25.80 -12.61 6.69
N PRO A 85 26.82 -12.77 7.55
CA PRO A 85 26.64 -13.27 8.93
C PRO A 85 25.60 -12.49 9.74
N GLU A 86 25.54 -11.17 9.59
CA GLU A 86 24.58 -10.29 10.28
C GLU A 86 23.13 -10.44 9.85
N ALA A 87 22.85 -11.14 8.77
CA ALA A 87 21.49 -11.47 8.34
C ALA A 87 20.93 -12.71 9.04
N VAL A 88 21.81 -13.56 9.58
CA VAL A 88 21.41 -14.83 10.20
C VAL A 88 20.83 -14.59 11.58
N GLY A 89 19.65 -15.17 11.85
CA GLY A 89 19.03 -15.10 13.18
C GLY A 89 18.42 -13.75 13.54
N VAL A 90 18.25 -12.84 12.59
CA VAL A 90 17.53 -11.59 12.82
C VAL A 90 16.11 -11.88 13.31
N GLU A 91 15.71 -11.25 14.42
CA GLU A 91 14.40 -11.45 15.06
C GLU A 91 13.23 -11.18 14.08
N GLY A 92 12.12 -11.87 14.29
CA GLY A 92 10.86 -11.68 13.58
C GLY A 92 10.67 -12.59 12.37
N SER A 93 9.99 -12.11 11.33
CA SER A 93 9.78 -12.91 10.11
C SER A 93 11.09 -13.19 9.40
N SER A 94 11.32 -14.45 9.02
CA SER A 94 12.57 -14.91 8.43
C SER A 94 12.32 -15.93 7.32
N LEU A 95 13.19 -15.96 6.33
CA LEU A 95 13.30 -17.03 5.35
C LEU A 95 14.19 -18.16 5.86
N TYR A 96 14.80 -17.98 7.04
CA TYR A 96 15.76 -18.88 7.66
C TYR A 96 17.01 -19.09 6.81
N LEU A 97 17.49 -17.98 6.22
CA LEU A 97 18.69 -17.96 5.39
C LEU A 97 19.91 -18.34 6.22
N GLN A 98 20.84 -19.08 5.59
CA GLN A 98 22.08 -19.52 6.20
C GLN A 98 23.24 -18.63 5.74
N GLU A 99 24.25 -18.43 6.59
CA GLU A 99 25.47 -17.71 6.22
C GLU A 99 26.12 -18.33 4.97
N GLY A 100 26.46 -17.48 4.01
CA GLY A 100 27.07 -17.91 2.75
C GLY A 100 26.08 -18.52 1.75
N GLU A 101 24.81 -18.74 2.10
CA GLU A 101 23.77 -19.11 1.15
C GLU A 101 23.67 -18.04 0.06
N THR A 102 23.44 -18.44 -1.20
CA THR A 102 23.35 -17.50 -2.32
C THR A 102 21.98 -17.55 -2.96
N LEU A 103 21.36 -16.39 -3.14
CA LEU A 103 20.07 -16.24 -3.80
C LEU A 103 20.13 -15.09 -4.82
N THR A 104 19.29 -15.18 -5.85
CA THR A 104 19.14 -14.04 -6.76
C THR A 104 18.55 -12.82 -6.04
N GLY A 105 18.88 -11.62 -6.51
CA GLY A 105 18.28 -10.39 -5.99
C GLY A 105 16.76 -10.43 -6.06
N GLU A 106 16.20 -11.03 -7.12
CA GLU A 106 14.75 -11.19 -7.27
C GLU A 106 14.17 -12.16 -6.22
N ALA A 107 14.80 -13.29 -5.95
CA ALA A 107 14.36 -14.23 -4.93
C ALA A 107 14.35 -13.60 -3.53
N LEU A 108 15.41 -12.86 -3.20
CA LEU A 108 15.50 -12.08 -1.95
C LEU A 108 14.41 -11.00 -1.88
N LEU A 109 14.11 -10.31 -2.99
CA LEU A 109 13.05 -9.30 -3.06
C LEU A 109 11.66 -9.91 -2.85
N TYR A 110 11.38 -11.08 -3.43
CA TYR A 110 10.15 -11.83 -3.13
C TYR A 110 10.08 -12.21 -1.65
N GLY A 111 11.17 -12.73 -1.08
CA GLY A 111 11.26 -13.04 0.35
C GLY A 111 11.01 -11.84 1.25
N LEU A 112 11.58 -10.68 0.90
CA LEU A 112 11.37 -9.41 1.57
C LEU A 112 9.89 -9.00 1.57
N MET A 113 9.25 -8.99 0.39
CA MET A 113 7.92 -8.39 0.24
C MET A 113 6.79 -9.36 0.61
N LEU A 114 6.84 -10.61 0.17
CA LEU A 114 5.77 -11.58 0.39
C LEU A 114 5.80 -12.17 1.81
N HIS A 115 6.97 -12.66 2.21
CA HIS A 115 7.15 -13.34 3.49
C HIS A 115 7.60 -12.41 4.62
N SER A 116 7.98 -11.17 4.27
CA SER A 116 8.45 -10.17 5.23
C SER A 116 9.80 -10.51 5.88
N GLY A 117 10.68 -11.29 5.21
CA GLY A 117 11.96 -11.75 5.75
C GLY A 117 12.86 -10.60 6.20
N ASN A 118 13.26 -10.61 7.48
CA ASN A 118 14.20 -9.64 8.04
C ASN A 118 15.62 -9.98 7.62
N ASP A 119 15.94 -11.25 7.51
CA ASP A 119 17.18 -11.78 6.94
C ASP A 119 17.38 -11.36 5.48
N ALA A 120 16.31 -11.44 4.65
CA ALA A 120 16.33 -10.92 3.28
C ALA A 120 16.53 -9.41 3.25
N ALA A 121 15.92 -8.66 4.18
CA ALA A 121 16.11 -7.20 4.26
C ALA A 121 17.56 -6.82 4.55
N VAL A 122 18.21 -7.50 5.48
CA VAL A 122 19.62 -7.28 5.82
C VAL A 122 20.53 -7.68 4.65
N THR A 123 20.31 -8.86 4.06
CA THR A 123 21.10 -9.34 2.91
C THR A 123 21.04 -8.32 1.75
N LEU A 124 19.85 -7.86 1.39
CA LEU A 124 19.66 -6.87 0.33
C LEU A 124 20.29 -5.51 0.67
N ALA A 125 20.19 -5.07 1.92
CA ALA A 125 20.80 -3.82 2.36
C ALA A 125 22.33 -3.86 2.22
N VAL A 126 22.95 -4.96 2.65
CA VAL A 126 24.41 -5.19 2.52
C VAL A 126 24.80 -5.30 1.04
N ALA A 127 24.07 -6.06 0.24
CA ALA A 127 24.30 -6.17 -1.20
C ALA A 127 24.25 -4.81 -1.90
N CYS A 128 23.29 -3.96 -1.55
CA CYS A 128 23.13 -2.63 -2.17
C CYS A 128 24.21 -1.62 -1.75
N ARG A 129 24.69 -1.64 -0.49
CA ARG A 129 25.49 -0.54 0.07
C ARG A 129 26.66 -0.98 0.96
N GLY A 130 26.93 -2.25 1.07
CA GLY A 130 28.04 -2.80 1.88
C GLY A 130 27.74 -2.89 3.38
N SER A 131 26.72 -2.20 3.90
CA SER A 131 26.29 -2.32 5.30
C SER A 131 24.84 -1.84 5.50
N GLN A 132 24.20 -2.26 6.61
CA GLN A 132 22.87 -1.80 6.99
C GLN A 132 22.84 -0.28 7.26
N GLU A 133 23.88 0.29 7.89
CA GLU A 133 23.98 1.72 8.19
C GLU A 133 24.05 2.55 6.90
N ALA A 134 24.89 2.14 5.94
CA ALA A 134 25.00 2.83 4.66
C ALA A 134 23.69 2.76 3.86
N PHE A 135 22.99 1.62 3.92
CA PHE A 135 21.67 1.46 3.28
C PHE A 135 20.59 2.29 3.99
N THR A 136 20.55 2.30 5.32
CA THR A 136 19.64 3.14 6.11
C THR A 136 19.85 4.62 5.83
N ALA A 137 21.10 5.06 5.70
CA ALA A 137 21.41 6.43 5.26
C ALA A 137 20.87 6.72 3.85
N ARG A 138 20.88 5.72 2.94
CA ARG A 138 20.27 5.80 1.59
C ARG A 138 18.74 5.90 1.66
N MET A 139 18.09 5.11 2.56
CA MET A 139 16.63 5.18 2.80
C MET A 139 16.23 6.59 3.25
N ASN A 140 16.93 7.16 4.22
CA ASN A 140 16.65 8.51 4.72
C ASN A 140 16.92 9.61 3.67
N ARG A 141 17.90 9.45 2.79
CA ARG A 141 18.06 10.35 1.63
C ARG A 141 16.91 10.26 0.65
N ALA A 142 16.42 9.04 0.39
CA ALA A 142 15.27 8.82 -0.49
C ALA A 142 13.98 9.41 0.10
N ALA A 143 13.76 9.24 1.41
CA ALA A 143 12.63 9.85 2.11
C ALA A 143 12.61 11.38 1.94
N ARG A 144 13.75 12.04 2.18
CA ARG A 144 13.86 13.50 1.96
C ARG A 144 13.62 13.91 0.51
N ALA A 145 14.13 13.12 -0.45
CA ALA A 145 13.94 13.42 -1.88
C ALA A 145 12.48 13.27 -2.33
N LEU A 146 11.69 12.46 -1.63
CA LEU A 146 10.25 12.32 -1.85
C LEU A 146 9.40 13.30 -1.03
N GLY A 147 10.00 14.16 -0.20
CA GLY A 147 9.29 15.08 0.69
C GLY A 147 8.57 14.38 1.86
N LEU A 148 9.08 13.21 2.32
CA LEU A 148 8.52 12.49 3.46
C LEU A 148 9.04 13.09 4.77
N ASP A 149 8.54 14.27 5.11
CA ASP A 149 9.11 15.11 6.19
C ASP A 149 8.88 14.53 7.61
N ASN A 150 7.94 13.59 7.73
CA ASN A 150 7.63 12.92 8.99
C ASN A 150 8.07 11.45 9.01
N THR A 151 9.08 11.10 8.19
CA THR A 151 9.59 9.74 8.05
C THR A 151 11.07 9.66 8.38
N SER A 152 11.43 8.66 9.17
CA SER A 152 12.82 8.29 9.48
C SER A 152 12.97 6.79 9.52
N TYR A 153 14.11 6.30 9.07
CA TYR A 153 14.47 4.89 9.08
C TYR A 153 15.71 4.68 9.93
N ALA A 154 15.67 3.67 10.81
CA ALA A 154 16.80 3.24 11.64
C ALA A 154 17.36 1.88 11.20
N ASN A 155 16.62 1.12 10.38
CA ASN A 155 16.98 -0.19 9.89
C ASN A 155 16.22 -0.55 8.60
N PRO A 156 16.64 -1.57 7.83
CA PRO A 156 15.99 -1.92 6.56
C PRO A 156 14.74 -2.81 6.71
N HIS A 157 14.44 -3.33 7.90
CA HIS A 157 13.42 -4.37 8.11
C HIS A 157 12.19 -3.90 8.89
N GLY A 158 12.32 -2.87 9.73
CA GLY A 158 11.19 -2.31 10.47
C GLY A 158 11.00 -2.84 11.89
N LEU A 159 12.00 -3.45 12.51
CA LEU A 159 11.99 -3.68 13.95
C LEU A 159 11.97 -2.35 14.70
N ASP A 160 11.29 -2.35 15.84
CA ASP A 160 11.05 -1.13 16.60
C ASP A 160 12.36 -0.44 17.04
N SER A 161 12.43 0.85 16.79
CA SER A 161 13.53 1.73 17.16
C SER A 161 12.98 3.16 17.22
N GLU A 162 13.50 4.00 18.12
CA GLU A 162 13.09 5.41 18.24
C GLU A 162 13.27 6.20 16.92
N GLY A 163 14.26 5.81 16.10
CA GLY A 163 14.52 6.41 14.80
C GLY A 163 13.72 5.82 13.64
N ASN A 164 12.78 4.87 13.87
CA ASN A 164 12.04 4.19 12.82
C ASN A 164 10.55 4.51 12.90
N TYR A 165 10.14 5.57 12.22
CA TYR A 165 8.76 6.05 12.22
C TYR A 165 8.36 6.63 10.86
N SER A 166 7.05 6.72 10.63
CA SER A 166 6.45 7.42 9.49
C SER A 166 5.02 7.88 9.83
N THR A 167 4.31 8.38 8.85
CA THR A 167 2.89 8.73 8.91
C THR A 167 2.09 7.99 7.84
N ALA A 168 0.77 7.95 7.98
CA ALA A 168 -0.07 7.34 6.95
C ALA A 168 0.08 8.08 5.60
N ARG A 169 0.21 9.41 5.62
CA ARG A 169 0.43 10.23 4.43
C ARG A 169 1.77 9.91 3.77
N ASP A 170 2.85 9.91 4.52
CA ASP A 170 4.18 9.65 3.98
C ASP A 170 4.29 8.24 3.37
N LEU A 171 3.68 7.24 4.04
CA LEU A 171 3.61 5.87 3.50
C LEU A 171 2.78 5.79 2.22
N ALA A 172 1.68 6.54 2.09
CA ALA A 172 0.90 6.60 0.86
C ALA A 172 1.72 7.23 -0.28
N THR A 173 2.43 8.34 -0.02
CA THR A 173 3.31 9.01 -0.99
C THR A 173 4.45 8.10 -1.44
N LEU A 174 5.13 7.43 -0.49
CA LEU A 174 6.15 6.43 -0.80
C LEU A 174 5.59 5.29 -1.67
N THR A 175 4.41 4.80 -1.32
CA THR A 175 3.77 3.68 -2.03
C THR A 175 3.41 4.08 -3.46
N ALA A 176 2.90 5.30 -3.67
CA ALA A 176 2.62 5.83 -5.01
C ALA A 176 3.89 5.89 -5.87
N ALA A 177 5.02 6.33 -5.28
CA ALA A 177 6.30 6.36 -5.98
C ALA A 177 6.83 4.95 -6.29
N ALA A 178 6.69 4.01 -5.34
CA ALA A 178 7.16 2.63 -5.50
C ALA A 178 6.35 1.84 -6.54
N LEU A 179 5.05 2.04 -6.62
CA LEU A 179 4.17 1.36 -7.59
C LEU A 179 4.39 1.79 -9.05
N ARG A 180 5.14 2.87 -9.32
CA ARG A 180 5.59 3.26 -10.67
C ARG A 180 6.70 2.36 -11.20
N ASP A 181 7.41 1.67 -10.33
CA ASP A 181 8.39 0.66 -10.69
C ASP A 181 7.65 -0.66 -11.01
N GLU A 182 7.78 -1.14 -12.25
CA GLU A 182 7.05 -2.32 -12.73
C GLU A 182 7.46 -3.59 -11.98
N THR A 183 8.74 -3.72 -11.62
CA THR A 183 9.25 -4.87 -10.87
C THR A 183 8.71 -4.87 -9.45
N PHE A 184 8.77 -3.72 -8.76
CA PHE A 184 8.17 -3.58 -7.43
C PHE A 184 6.67 -3.93 -7.47
N ARG A 185 5.92 -3.34 -8.42
CA ARG A 185 4.49 -3.59 -8.60
C ARG A 185 4.18 -5.07 -8.85
N ARG A 186 4.94 -5.74 -9.73
CA ARG A 186 4.81 -7.16 -10.01
C ARG A 186 5.03 -8.01 -8.76
N VAL A 187 6.11 -7.75 -8.02
CA VAL A 187 6.46 -8.50 -6.79
C VAL A 187 5.37 -8.36 -5.74
N VAL A 188 4.93 -7.14 -5.39
CA VAL A 188 3.95 -6.93 -4.32
C VAL A 188 2.54 -7.45 -4.66
N SER A 189 2.21 -7.58 -5.95
CA SER A 189 0.93 -8.14 -6.41
C SER A 189 0.93 -9.67 -6.54
N THR A 190 2.10 -10.29 -6.42
CA THR A 190 2.25 -11.75 -6.50
C THR A 190 1.65 -12.41 -5.25
N LYS A 191 0.75 -13.36 -5.47
CA LYS A 191 0.09 -14.12 -4.40
C LYS A 191 0.98 -15.21 -3.83
N THR A 192 1.56 -16.00 -4.72
CA THR A 192 2.47 -17.12 -4.39
C THR A 192 3.48 -17.27 -5.51
N VAL A 193 4.72 -17.57 -5.16
CA VAL A 193 5.82 -17.82 -6.10
C VAL A 193 6.72 -18.90 -5.53
N THR A 194 7.34 -19.69 -6.40
CA THR A 194 8.44 -20.58 -6.06
C THR A 194 9.73 -19.93 -6.51
N VAL A 195 10.70 -19.77 -5.62
CA VAL A 195 12.04 -19.23 -5.88
C VAL A 195 13.10 -20.27 -5.51
N ASP A 196 14.28 -20.18 -6.11
CA ASP A 196 15.43 -21.07 -5.88
C ASP A 196 15.09 -22.58 -5.96
N GLY A 197 14.21 -22.92 -6.92
CA GLY A 197 13.83 -24.29 -7.24
C GLY A 197 12.72 -24.89 -6.37
N ASP A 198 12.70 -24.67 -5.06
CA ASP A 198 11.75 -25.32 -4.16
C ASP A 198 11.14 -24.42 -3.06
N ARG A 199 11.67 -23.22 -2.83
CA ARG A 199 11.18 -22.32 -1.78
C ARG A 199 9.89 -21.64 -2.19
N VAL A 200 8.76 -22.08 -1.64
CA VAL A 200 7.44 -21.52 -1.90
C VAL A 200 7.17 -20.35 -0.96
N LEU A 201 6.93 -19.16 -1.51
CA LEU A 201 6.63 -17.94 -0.78
C LEU A 201 5.18 -17.53 -1.03
N THR A 202 4.41 -17.37 0.05
CA THR A 202 3.03 -16.90 -0.01
C THR A 202 2.92 -15.51 0.61
N ASN A 203 2.25 -14.61 -0.08
CA ASN A 203 2.11 -13.22 0.36
C ASN A 203 1.25 -13.14 1.64
N HIS A 204 1.75 -12.43 2.65
CA HIS A 204 1.02 -12.20 3.89
C HIS A 204 -0.17 -11.24 3.73
N ASN A 205 -0.22 -10.48 2.64
CA ASN A 205 -1.33 -9.56 2.35
C ASN A 205 -2.58 -10.32 1.86
N LYS A 206 -3.49 -10.63 2.78
CA LYS A 206 -4.72 -11.38 2.49
C LYS A 206 -5.71 -10.62 1.60
N LEU A 207 -5.56 -9.28 1.43
CA LEU A 207 -6.42 -8.51 0.52
C LEU A 207 -6.27 -8.94 -0.94
N LEU A 208 -5.12 -9.48 -1.33
CA LEU A 208 -4.93 -10.04 -2.68
C LEU A 208 -5.95 -11.13 -3.06
N TRP A 209 -6.57 -11.79 -2.06
CA TRP A 209 -7.60 -12.81 -2.26
C TRP A 209 -9.00 -12.35 -1.88
N ARG A 210 -9.13 -11.26 -1.08
CA ARG A 210 -10.39 -10.88 -0.43
C ARG A 210 -10.97 -9.58 -0.95
N CYS A 211 -10.14 -8.70 -1.54
CA CYS A 211 -10.58 -7.40 -2.02
C CYS A 211 -10.40 -7.34 -3.54
N GLU A 212 -11.48 -7.13 -4.27
CA GLU A 212 -11.46 -7.02 -5.72
C GLU A 212 -10.55 -5.87 -6.17
N GLY A 213 -9.69 -6.14 -7.14
CA GLY A 213 -8.74 -5.17 -7.67
C GLY A 213 -7.52 -4.92 -6.79
N CYS A 214 -7.34 -5.59 -5.64
CA CYS A 214 -6.15 -5.43 -4.81
C CYS A 214 -4.87 -5.88 -5.55
N ILE A 215 -3.85 -5.00 -5.57
CA ILE A 215 -2.57 -5.20 -6.25
C ILE A 215 -1.36 -5.11 -5.30
N GLY A 216 -1.55 -5.18 -4.00
CA GLY A 216 -0.46 -5.15 -3.00
C GLY A 216 -0.91 -4.47 -1.72
N VAL A 217 -0.02 -4.05 -0.80
CA VAL A 217 1.44 -3.86 -0.94
C VAL A 217 2.19 -4.56 0.20
N LYS A 218 1.97 -4.13 1.49
CA LYS A 218 2.74 -4.66 2.62
C LYS A 218 1.96 -4.63 3.94
N THR A 219 2.08 -5.71 4.70
CA THR A 219 1.62 -5.82 6.08
C THR A 219 2.74 -5.49 7.06
N GLY A 220 2.38 -5.02 8.25
CA GLY A 220 3.30 -4.81 9.36
C GLY A 220 2.65 -5.12 10.70
N TYR A 221 3.46 -5.63 11.64
CA TYR A 221 3.02 -5.85 13.01
C TYR A 221 4.22 -5.90 13.96
N THR A 222 4.14 -5.16 15.04
CA THR A 222 4.88 -5.39 16.29
C THR A 222 3.90 -5.18 17.46
N LYS A 223 4.27 -5.63 18.66
CA LYS A 223 3.42 -5.39 19.84
C LYS A 223 3.20 -3.90 20.11
N ALA A 224 4.22 -3.08 19.86
CA ALA A 224 4.16 -1.62 20.08
C ALA A 224 3.41 -0.89 18.97
N ALA A 225 3.62 -1.27 17.70
CA ALA A 225 3.00 -0.64 16.53
C ALA A 225 1.53 -1.03 16.33
N GLY A 226 1.11 -2.20 16.81
CA GLY A 226 -0.17 -2.80 16.44
C GLY A 226 -0.16 -3.31 14.99
N ARG A 227 -1.34 -3.59 14.44
CA ARG A 227 -1.48 -4.03 13.04
C ARG A 227 -1.41 -2.84 12.11
N ILE A 228 -0.64 -2.99 11.06
CA ILE A 228 -0.41 -1.96 10.03
C ILE A 228 -0.61 -2.60 8.66
N LEU A 229 -1.32 -1.89 7.79
CA LEU A 229 -1.52 -2.32 6.44
C LEU A 229 -1.33 -1.14 5.47
N VAL A 230 -0.53 -1.37 4.44
CA VAL A 230 -0.46 -0.54 3.26
C VAL A 230 -0.96 -1.38 2.10
N SER A 231 -2.01 -0.94 1.44
CA SER A 231 -2.52 -1.64 0.25
C SER A 231 -2.74 -0.68 -0.91
N ALA A 232 -2.87 -1.26 -2.10
CA ALA A 232 -3.29 -0.57 -3.30
C ALA A 232 -4.35 -1.41 -4.02
N CYS A 233 -5.32 -0.72 -4.60
CA CYS A 233 -6.42 -1.33 -5.34
C CYS A 233 -6.59 -0.62 -6.67
N GLN A 234 -6.80 -1.37 -7.75
CA GLN A 234 -7.04 -0.84 -9.09
C GLN A 234 -8.39 -1.31 -9.61
N ARG A 235 -9.30 -0.36 -9.86
CA ARG A 235 -10.62 -0.61 -10.46
C ARG A 235 -10.88 0.46 -11.52
N GLY A 236 -11.44 0.07 -12.67
CA GLY A 236 -11.81 1.01 -13.73
C GLY A 236 -10.65 1.88 -14.25
N GLY A 237 -9.41 1.40 -14.19
CA GLY A 237 -8.22 2.15 -14.59
C GLY A 237 -7.64 3.09 -13.52
N ARG A 238 -8.37 3.36 -12.44
CA ARG A 238 -7.94 4.18 -11.31
C ARG A 238 -7.26 3.32 -10.24
N THR A 239 -6.18 3.82 -9.66
CA THR A 239 -5.46 3.14 -8.56
C THR A 239 -5.56 3.97 -7.30
N LEU A 240 -6.12 3.39 -6.24
CA LEU A 240 -6.18 3.99 -4.91
C LEU A 240 -5.19 3.29 -3.97
N ILE A 241 -4.58 4.07 -3.08
CA ILE A 241 -3.72 3.58 -2.00
C ILE A 241 -4.43 3.82 -0.68
N CYS A 242 -4.46 2.78 0.16
CA CYS A 242 -4.98 2.86 1.52
C CYS A 242 -3.87 2.49 2.52
N VAL A 243 -3.74 3.30 3.55
CA VAL A 243 -2.81 3.05 4.67
C VAL A 243 -3.59 3.12 5.97
N THR A 244 -3.42 2.10 6.81
CA THR A 244 -3.93 2.10 8.19
C THR A 244 -2.80 1.77 9.17
N LEU A 245 -2.72 2.54 10.27
CA LEU A 245 -1.75 2.35 11.35
C LEU A 245 -2.50 2.06 12.64
N ASN A 246 -2.03 1.06 13.40
CA ASN A 246 -2.65 0.55 14.60
C ASN A 246 -4.17 0.28 14.40
N ALA A 247 -4.45 -0.68 13.52
CA ALA A 247 -5.79 -1.02 13.03
C ALA A 247 -6.12 -2.48 13.37
N PRO A 248 -6.85 -2.77 14.47
CA PRO A 248 -7.22 -4.15 14.83
C PRO A 248 -7.93 -4.90 13.70
N ASP A 249 -8.79 -4.23 12.94
CA ASP A 249 -9.59 -4.79 11.85
C ASP A 249 -9.12 -4.32 10.46
N ASP A 250 -7.80 -4.22 10.27
CA ASP A 250 -7.13 -3.67 9.07
C ASP A 250 -7.71 -4.16 7.73
N TRP A 251 -8.02 -5.46 7.60
CA TRP A 251 -8.59 -6.02 6.37
C TRP A 251 -9.98 -5.46 6.06
N GLN A 252 -10.82 -5.35 7.09
CA GLN A 252 -12.18 -4.85 6.95
C GLN A 252 -12.17 -3.35 6.69
N ASP A 253 -11.34 -2.59 7.41
CA ASP A 253 -11.15 -1.16 7.22
C ASP A 253 -10.81 -0.83 5.77
N HIS A 254 -9.81 -1.54 5.18
CA HIS A 254 -9.38 -1.31 3.82
C HIS A 254 -10.46 -1.64 2.79
N CYS A 255 -11.16 -2.77 2.92
CA CYS A 255 -12.25 -3.13 2.00
C CYS A 255 -13.37 -2.07 2.04
N ALA A 256 -13.80 -1.65 3.24
CA ALA A 256 -14.85 -0.65 3.39
C ALA A 256 -14.44 0.71 2.81
N LEU A 257 -13.19 1.13 3.05
CA LEU A 257 -12.66 2.38 2.50
C LEU A 257 -12.57 2.34 0.97
N TYR A 258 -12.15 1.24 0.36
CA TYR A 258 -12.12 1.11 -1.10
C TYR A 258 -13.52 1.11 -1.70
N ASP A 259 -14.45 0.32 -1.15
CA ASP A 259 -15.82 0.26 -1.67
C ASP A 259 -16.49 1.63 -1.60
N TRP A 260 -16.29 2.37 -0.51
CA TRP A 260 -16.77 3.74 -0.38
C TRP A 260 -16.08 4.69 -1.36
N ALA A 261 -14.74 4.67 -1.44
CA ALA A 261 -13.96 5.62 -2.25
C ALA A 261 -14.22 5.46 -3.76
N TYR A 262 -14.41 4.23 -4.23
CA TYR A 262 -14.79 3.99 -5.63
C TYR A 262 -16.27 4.31 -5.92
N ALA A 263 -17.14 4.33 -4.91
CA ALA A 263 -18.56 4.65 -5.08
C ALA A 263 -18.85 6.18 -5.12
N ILE A 264 -18.01 7.01 -4.51
CA ILE A 264 -18.23 8.48 -4.49
C ILE A 264 -17.83 9.17 -5.80
N ASP A 265 -17.12 8.48 -6.68
CA ASP A 265 -16.60 9.02 -7.95
C ASP A 265 -17.52 8.75 -9.16
N HIS A 266 -18.76 8.32 -8.93
CA HIS A 266 -19.76 8.04 -9.96
C HIS A 266 -20.95 9.05 -9.89
#